data_9434917522e503acffedfaa78c0d3ea0
#
_entry.id   9434917522e503acffedfaa78c0d3ea0
#
_cell.length_a   1.000
_cell.length_b   1.000
_cell.length_c   1.000
_cell.angle_alpha   90.00
_cell.angle_beta   90.00
_cell.angle_gamma   90.00
#
_symmetry.space_group_name_H-M   'P 1'
#
loop_
_entity.id
_entity.type
_entity.pdbx_description
1 polymer ?
#
loop_
_entity_poly.entity_id
_entity_poly.type
_entity_poly.pdbx_seq_one_letter_code
_entity_poly.pdbx_strand_id
1 'polypeptide(L)'
;MASTNWRPSLNSDMYTEKVLSVKHYSEKLFSFKTTRAAGLRFDAGQFTMIGLDKKTMRAYSMVSGPADDYLEFLSIVVPDGPLTSKLKDIKPGDDVLVGPKPVGTLLCDSLKKDTTLWLIGTGTGIAPFVSICRDADTYLKFKKVIVCHTVRTVKELAYYEYFFNLTMQEFIQYYPTVTREDWINKGRITDHIKTGEIFSRLEVPPMTPENDSVMLCGSPDFNTEMIGMLKENGWQGGSVSQQGNFVYEKAFVDK
;
A
#
# COMPACT_ATOMS: atom_id res chain seq x y z
N MET A 1 12.01 -35.39 36.66
CA MET A 1 12.16 -34.00 36.12
C MET A 1 11.30 -33.89 34.87
N ALA A 2 10.15 -33.31 34.99
CA ALA A 2 9.20 -33.16 33.87
C ALA A 2 9.56 -31.94 33.07
N SER A 3 9.94 -32.13 31.78
CA SER A 3 10.15 -31.06 30.84
C SER A 3 8.82 -30.47 30.44
N THR A 4 8.51 -29.30 30.96
CA THR A 4 7.38 -28.48 30.50
C THR A 4 7.67 -27.97 29.10
N ASN A 5 7.13 -28.66 28.10
CA ASN A 5 7.06 -28.16 26.71
C ASN A 5 6.12 -26.96 26.70
N TRP A 6 6.64 -25.75 26.91
CA TRP A 6 5.92 -24.52 26.64
C TRP A 6 5.80 -24.38 25.12
N ARG A 7 4.64 -24.71 24.57
CA ARG A 7 4.23 -24.32 23.23
C ARG A 7 3.36 -23.07 23.40
N PRO A 8 3.74 -21.91 22.83
CA PRO A 8 2.82 -20.80 22.77
C PRO A 8 1.61 -21.26 21.98
N SER A 9 0.43 -21.23 22.58
CA SER A 9 -0.83 -21.34 21.85
C SER A 9 -0.87 -20.17 20.88
N LEU A 10 -0.69 -20.44 19.56
CA LEU A 10 -0.97 -19.49 18.51
C LEU A 10 -2.46 -19.18 18.64
N ASN A 11 -2.77 -18.04 19.25
CA ASN A 11 -4.12 -17.55 19.38
C ASN A 11 -4.64 -17.35 17.95
N SER A 12 -5.47 -18.27 17.47
CA SER A 12 -6.06 -18.24 16.13
C SER A 12 -7.27 -17.30 16.07
N ASP A 13 -7.56 -16.62 17.16
CA ASP A 13 -8.72 -15.77 17.27
C ASP A 13 -8.44 -14.37 16.68
N MET A 14 -9.46 -13.84 16.02
CA MET A 14 -9.43 -12.47 15.49
C MET A 14 -9.33 -11.47 16.64
N TYR A 15 -8.58 -10.39 16.43
CA TYR A 15 -8.65 -9.24 17.32
C TYR A 15 -9.93 -8.45 17.05
N THR A 16 -10.55 -7.94 18.12
CA THR A 16 -11.65 -6.97 18.00
C THR A 16 -11.08 -5.59 18.33
N GLU A 17 -11.00 -4.74 17.32
CA GLU A 17 -10.45 -3.41 17.44
C GLU A 17 -11.54 -2.35 17.36
N LYS A 18 -11.41 -1.28 18.14
CA LYS A 18 -12.36 -0.15 18.15
C LYS A 18 -11.98 0.87 17.10
N VAL A 19 -12.94 1.31 16.30
CA VAL A 19 -12.76 2.46 15.41
C VAL A 19 -12.49 3.72 16.23
N LEU A 20 -11.41 4.42 15.90
CA LEU A 20 -10.98 5.66 16.55
C LEU A 20 -11.43 6.89 15.75
N SER A 21 -11.32 6.82 14.42
CA SER A 21 -11.71 7.92 13.53
C SER A 21 -12.00 7.40 12.12
N VAL A 22 -12.79 8.18 11.37
CA VAL A 22 -13.09 7.95 9.95
C VAL A 22 -12.85 9.24 9.20
N LYS A 23 -12.16 9.17 8.04
CA LYS A 23 -11.91 10.30 7.14
C LYS A 23 -12.42 9.96 5.75
N HIS A 24 -13.35 10.76 5.22
CA HIS A 24 -13.85 10.63 3.85
C HIS A 24 -13.05 11.53 2.91
N TYR A 25 -12.61 10.98 1.77
CA TYR A 25 -11.98 11.71 0.65
C TYR A 25 -13.02 12.03 -0.43
N SER A 26 -13.94 11.09 -0.63
CA SER A 26 -15.10 11.24 -1.53
C SER A 26 -16.29 10.43 -0.98
N GLU A 27 -17.43 10.43 -1.69
CA GLU A 27 -18.58 9.60 -1.31
C GLU A 27 -18.25 8.09 -1.25
N LYS A 28 -17.21 7.66 -1.98
CA LYS A 28 -16.84 6.23 -2.09
C LYS A 28 -15.51 5.89 -1.43
N LEU A 29 -14.63 6.86 -1.23
CA LEU A 29 -13.27 6.62 -0.73
C LEU A 29 -13.12 7.21 0.67
N PHE A 30 -12.74 6.36 1.62
CA PHE A 30 -12.54 6.75 3.01
C PHE A 30 -11.42 5.93 3.64
N SER A 31 -10.80 6.48 4.67
CA SER A 31 -9.92 5.75 5.57
C SER A 31 -10.49 5.74 6.98
N PHE A 32 -10.09 4.76 7.77
CA PHE A 32 -10.46 4.70 9.17
C PHE A 32 -9.28 4.17 9.99
N LYS A 33 -9.20 4.66 11.23
CA LYS A 33 -8.24 4.21 12.22
C LYS A 33 -8.94 3.36 13.27
N THR A 34 -8.22 2.36 13.76
CA THR A 34 -8.69 1.52 14.87
C THR A 34 -7.62 1.45 15.96
N THR A 35 -7.99 0.97 17.13
CA THR A 35 -7.01 0.49 18.11
C THR A 35 -6.14 -0.59 17.49
N ARG A 36 -5.06 -0.95 18.16
CA ARG A 36 -4.15 -2.00 17.73
C ARG A 36 -3.82 -2.92 18.90
N ALA A 37 -4.12 -4.19 18.75
CA ALA A 37 -3.75 -5.21 19.75
C ALA A 37 -2.23 -5.20 19.97
N ALA A 38 -1.80 -5.21 21.22
CA ALA A 38 -0.40 -5.15 21.61
C ALA A 38 0.45 -6.31 21.04
N GLY A 39 -0.18 -7.44 20.71
CA GLY A 39 0.47 -8.61 20.10
C GLY A 39 0.58 -8.57 18.58
N LEU A 40 -0.12 -7.66 17.89
CA LEU A 40 -0.10 -7.61 16.44
C LEU A 40 1.21 -6.99 15.94
N ARG A 41 1.98 -7.76 15.19
CA ARG A 41 3.22 -7.33 14.53
C ARG A 41 3.06 -7.47 13.04
N PHE A 42 3.61 -6.54 12.28
CA PHE A 42 3.63 -6.56 10.83
C PHE A 42 4.82 -5.77 10.29
N ASP A 43 5.18 -6.05 9.06
CA ASP A 43 6.15 -5.29 8.29
C ASP A 43 5.42 -4.29 7.39
N ALA A 44 6.04 -3.13 7.13
CA ALA A 44 5.49 -2.13 6.23
C ALA A 44 5.22 -2.75 4.84
N GLY A 45 4.03 -2.46 4.29
CA GLY A 45 3.57 -3.00 3.01
C GLY A 45 2.72 -4.27 3.12
N GLN A 46 2.60 -4.89 4.30
CA GLN A 46 1.73 -6.05 4.50
C GLN A 46 0.24 -5.68 4.58
N PHE A 47 -0.60 -6.69 4.37
CA PHE A 47 -2.05 -6.63 4.56
C PHE A 47 -2.51 -7.63 5.63
N THR A 48 -3.69 -7.40 6.16
CA THR A 48 -4.37 -8.35 7.04
C THR A 48 -5.83 -8.50 6.63
N MET A 49 -6.49 -9.52 7.18
CA MET A 49 -7.94 -9.71 7.00
C MET A 49 -8.69 -8.81 7.95
N ILE A 50 -9.65 -8.03 7.47
CA ILE A 50 -10.57 -7.27 8.31
C ILE A 50 -12.03 -7.55 7.95
N GLY A 51 -12.94 -7.34 8.89
CA GLY A 51 -14.37 -7.51 8.67
C GLY A 51 -15.20 -7.00 9.83
N LEU A 52 -16.52 -6.90 9.61
CA LEU A 52 -17.49 -6.60 10.68
C LEU A 52 -18.04 -7.90 11.29
N ASP A 53 -17.84 -9.00 10.61
CA ASP A 53 -18.13 -10.36 11.07
C ASP A 53 -17.16 -11.36 10.41
N LYS A 54 -17.10 -12.60 10.95
CA LYS A 54 -16.18 -13.64 10.44
C LYS A 54 -16.52 -14.14 9.02
N LYS A 55 -17.72 -13.86 8.50
CA LYS A 55 -18.16 -14.35 7.19
C LYS A 55 -17.79 -13.38 6.05
N THR A 56 -17.60 -12.11 6.37
CA THR A 56 -17.35 -11.04 5.40
C THR A 56 -15.92 -10.49 5.43
N MET A 57 -14.97 -11.27 5.94
CA MET A 57 -13.56 -10.88 6.00
C MET A 57 -12.97 -10.62 4.61
N ARG A 58 -12.21 -9.52 4.49
CA ARG A 58 -11.46 -9.15 3.27
C ARG A 58 -10.05 -8.71 3.62
N ALA A 59 -9.14 -8.91 2.68
CA ALA A 59 -7.76 -8.45 2.79
C ALA A 59 -7.69 -6.93 2.60
N TYR A 60 -7.00 -6.27 3.54
CA TYR A 60 -6.76 -4.84 3.52
C TYR A 60 -5.31 -4.54 3.82
N SER A 61 -4.65 -3.83 2.91
CA SER A 61 -3.30 -3.31 3.17
C SER A 61 -3.34 -2.33 4.33
N MET A 62 -2.39 -2.46 5.23
CA MET A 62 -2.23 -1.50 6.31
C MET A 62 -1.67 -0.20 5.76
N VAL A 63 -2.25 0.91 6.20
CA VAL A 63 -1.77 2.27 5.95
C VAL A 63 -0.87 2.73 7.07
N SER A 64 -1.15 2.30 8.30
CA SER A 64 -0.29 2.55 9.47
C SER A 64 1.10 1.95 9.26
N GLY A 65 2.11 2.60 9.82
CA GLY A 65 3.46 2.07 9.89
C GLY A 65 3.61 1.02 11.00
N PRO A 66 4.66 0.18 10.96
CA PRO A 66 4.91 -0.82 12.01
C PRO A 66 5.07 -0.24 13.41
N ALA A 67 5.54 1.01 13.53
CA ALA A 67 5.76 1.73 14.79
C ALA A 67 4.51 2.46 15.32
N ASP A 68 3.44 2.62 14.50
CA ASP A 68 2.21 3.29 14.94
C ASP A 68 1.49 2.46 16.02
N ASP A 69 0.88 3.11 16.99
CA ASP A 69 0.10 2.50 18.08
C ASP A 69 -1.36 2.21 17.70
N TYR A 70 -1.74 2.50 16.45
CA TYR A 70 -3.05 2.26 15.85
C TYR A 70 -2.91 1.49 14.52
N LEU A 71 -4.02 0.94 14.02
CA LEU A 71 -4.13 0.49 12.64
C LEU A 71 -4.91 1.51 11.82
N GLU A 72 -4.53 1.65 10.55
CA GLU A 72 -5.26 2.48 9.59
C GLU A 72 -5.44 1.70 8.30
N PHE A 73 -6.63 1.83 7.71
CA PHE A 73 -7.02 1.16 6.47
C PHE A 73 -7.67 2.16 5.52
N LEU A 74 -7.43 1.98 4.22
CA LEU A 74 -8.08 2.72 3.15
C LEU A 74 -9.09 1.82 2.44
N SER A 75 -10.33 2.27 2.32
CA SER A 75 -11.43 1.51 1.73
C SER A 75 -12.13 2.29 0.63
N ILE A 76 -12.58 1.57 -0.37
CA ILE A 76 -13.49 2.09 -1.40
C ILE A 76 -14.83 1.37 -1.30
N VAL A 77 -15.92 2.12 -1.39
CA VAL A 77 -17.27 1.55 -1.39
C VAL A 77 -17.52 0.89 -2.73
N VAL A 78 -17.68 -0.43 -2.72
CA VAL A 78 -18.12 -1.23 -3.86
C VAL A 78 -19.63 -1.44 -3.73
N PRO A 79 -20.45 -1.06 -4.74
CA PRO A 79 -21.87 -1.36 -4.72
C PRO A 79 -22.10 -2.86 -4.50
N ASP A 80 -22.99 -3.21 -3.56
CA ASP A 80 -23.33 -4.59 -3.19
C ASP A 80 -22.16 -5.43 -2.64
N GLY A 81 -21.00 -4.80 -2.37
CA GLY A 81 -19.87 -5.47 -1.74
C GLY A 81 -20.24 -5.95 -0.32
N PRO A 82 -20.04 -7.22 0.04
CA PRO A 82 -20.55 -7.80 1.29
C PRO A 82 -19.95 -7.14 2.55
N LEU A 83 -18.74 -6.60 2.48
CA LEU A 83 -18.10 -5.85 3.55
C LEU A 83 -18.24 -4.33 3.33
N THR A 84 -17.84 -3.83 2.17
CA THR A 84 -17.66 -2.39 1.93
C THR A 84 -18.97 -1.62 1.97
N SER A 85 -20.11 -2.24 1.61
CA SER A 85 -21.45 -1.64 1.73
C SER A 85 -21.85 -1.33 3.17
N LYS A 86 -21.31 -2.06 4.16
CA LYS A 86 -21.53 -1.85 5.58
C LYS A 86 -20.40 -1.02 6.21
N LEU A 87 -19.17 -1.25 5.76
CA LEU A 87 -17.98 -0.60 6.30
C LEU A 87 -18.00 0.93 6.07
N LYS A 88 -18.69 1.41 5.02
CA LYS A 88 -18.86 2.85 4.73
C LYS A 88 -19.59 3.62 5.85
N ASP A 89 -20.39 2.93 6.66
CA ASP A 89 -21.23 3.53 7.69
C ASP A 89 -20.61 3.41 9.10
N ILE A 90 -19.37 2.88 9.19
CA ILE A 90 -18.67 2.77 10.48
C ILE A 90 -18.37 4.15 11.07
N LYS A 91 -18.35 4.20 12.38
CA LYS A 91 -18.09 5.40 13.17
C LYS A 91 -17.23 5.11 14.39
N PRO A 92 -16.63 6.11 15.01
CA PRO A 92 -15.87 5.93 16.24
C PRO A 92 -16.66 5.16 17.30
N GLY A 93 -16.01 4.16 17.92
CA GLY A 93 -16.58 3.26 18.88
C GLY A 93 -17.10 1.94 18.32
N ASP A 94 -17.30 1.81 17.02
CA ASP A 94 -17.70 0.56 16.38
C ASP A 94 -16.58 -0.49 16.44
N ASP A 95 -16.94 -1.77 16.36
CA ASP A 95 -16.01 -2.89 16.34
C ASP A 95 -15.62 -3.29 14.92
N VAL A 96 -14.34 -3.56 14.71
CA VAL A 96 -13.78 -4.16 13.50
C VAL A 96 -12.96 -5.39 13.89
N LEU A 97 -13.23 -6.52 13.26
CA LEU A 97 -12.43 -7.73 13.41
C LEU A 97 -11.15 -7.59 12.55
N VAL A 98 -10.01 -7.92 13.15
CA VAL A 98 -8.70 -7.85 12.50
C VAL A 98 -7.98 -9.19 12.64
N GLY A 99 -7.46 -9.69 11.52
CA GLY A 99 -6.72 -10.96 11.46
C GLY A 99 -5.39 -10.89 12.22
N PRO A 100 -5.01 -11.97 12.92
CA PRO A 100 -3.82 -12.00 13.76
C PRO A 100 -2.52 -12.22 12.97
N LYS A 101 -2.61 -12.53 11.66
CA LYS A 101 -1.46 -12.89 10.81
C LYS A 101 -1.39 -11.99 9.58
N PRO A 102 -0.73 -10.84 9.69
CA PRO A 102 -0.40 -10.03 8.52
C PRO A 102 0.51 -10.80 7.56
N VAL A 103 0.29 -10.62 6.26
CA VAL A 103 1.07 -11.23 5.17
C VAL A 103 1.18 -10.24 4.02
N GLY A 104 2.00 -10.54 3.02
CA GLY A 104 2.12 -9.71 1.82
C GLY A 104 3.44 -9.91 1.09
N THR A 105 3.52 -9.40 -0.11
CA THR A 105 4.69 -9.48 -0.98
C THR A 105 5.42 -8.14 -1.15
N LEU A 106 4.79 -7.03 -0.73
CA LEU A 106 5.37 -5.68 -0.85
C LEU A 106 6.36 -5.40 0.30
N LEU A 107 7.38 -6.25 0.42
CA LEU A 107 8.37 -6.15 1.47
C LEU A 107 9.68 -5.55 0.93
N CYS A 108 10.21 -4.55 1.63
CA CYS A 108 11.49 -3.93 1.28
C CYS A 108 12.64 -4.95 1.22
N ASP A 109 12.60 -5.99 2.06
CA ASP A 109 13.61 -7.05 2.08
C ASP A 109 13.54 -8.01 0.88
N SER A 110 12.50 -7.96 0.08
CA SER A 110 12.37 -8.68 -1.20
C SER A 110 13.07 -7.98 -2.36
N LEU A 111 13.57 -6.77 -2.15
CA LEU A 111 14.19 -5.92 -3.17
C LEU A 111 15.67 -5.69 -2.92
N LYS A 112 16.40 -5.36 -3.99
CA LYS A 112 17.79 -4.90 -3.90
C LYS A 112 17.84 -3.59 -3.12
N LYS A 113 18.77 -3.51 -2.15
CA LYS A 113 19.03 -2.30 -1.35
C LYS A 113 19.95 -1.34 -2.11
N ASP A 114 20.12 -0.14 -1.58
CA ASP A 114 20.98 0.91 -2.16
C ASP A 114 20.58 1.32 -3.59
N THR A 115 19.29 1.21 -3.90
CA THR A 115 18.68 1.62 -5.18
C THR A 115 17.70 2.78 -4.97
N THR A 116 17.17 3.36 -6.04
CA THR A 116 15.96 4.20 -5.97
C THR A 116 14.73 3.29 -5.87
N LEU A 117 13.90 3.49 -4.85
CA LEU A 117 12.64 2.76 -4.68
C LEU A 117 11.49 3.51 -5.35
N TRP A 118 10.86 2.88 -6.33
CA TRP A 118 9.65 3.35 -6.99
C TRP A 118 8.42 2.63 -6.43
N LEU A 119 7.54 3.37 -5.79
CA LEU A 119 6.26 2.89 -5.25
C LEU A 119 5.15 3.33 -6.21
N ILE A 120 4.69 2.45 -7.09
CA ILE A 120 3.78 2.80 -8.18
C ILE A 120 2.42 2.16 -7.94
N GLY A 121 1.42 2.99 -7.60
CA GLY A 121 0.08 2.53 -7.23
C GLY A 121 -1.05 3.17 -8.01
N THR A 122 -2.16 2.44 -8.09
CA THR A 122 -3.41 2.97 -8.64
C THR A 122 -4.55 2.85 -7.62
N GLY A 123 -5.37 3.90 -7.50
CA GLY A 123 -6.52 3.91 -6.59
C GLY A 123 -6.12 3.61 -5.14
N THR A 124 -6.79 2.64 -4.53
CA THR A 124 -6.50 2.20 -3.15
C THR A 124 -5.18 1.44 -3.00
N GLY A 125 -4.52 1.07 -4.10
CA GLY A 125 -3.16 0.50 -4.07
C GLY A 125 -2.09 1.44 -3.51
N ILE A 126 -2.43 2.68 -3.21
CA ILE A 126 -1.56 3.61 -2.47
C ILE A 126 -1.41 3.23 -0.98
N ALA A 127 -2.35 2.47 -0.41
CA ALA A 127 -2.39 2.16 1.01
C ALA A 127 -1.08 1.52 1.55
N PRO A 128 -0.54 0.44 0.98
CA PRO A 128 0.71 -0.15 1.47
C PRO A 128 1.90 0.80 1.34
N PHE A 129 1.87 1.73 0.39
CA PHE A 129 2.95 2.68 0.18
C PHE A 129 2.98 3.79 1.23
N VAL A 130 1.82 4.16 1.78
CA VAL A 130 1.79 5.03 2.96
C VAL A 130 2.47 4.34 4.14
N SER A 131 2.18 3.05 4.37
CA SER A 131 2.82 2.25 5.42
C SER A 131 4.34 2.19 5.24
N ILE A 132 4.82 1.92 4.01
CA ILE A 132 6.24 1.88 3.67
C ILE A 132 6.91 3.25 3.90
N CYS A 133 6.26 4.36 3.54
CA CYS A 133 6.79 5.69 3.79
C CYS A 133 6.73 6.12 5.27
N ARG A 134 5.96 5.44 6.12
CA ARG A 134 5.94 5.63 7.58
C ARG A 134 7.02 4.83 8.30
N ASP A 135 7.64 3.90 7.63
CA ASP A 135 8.71 3.08 8.20
C ASP A 135 10.07 3.73 7.96
N ALA A 136 10.76 4.09 9.04
CA ALA A 136 12.09 4.69 8.98
C ALA A 136 13.11 3.77 8.29
N ASP A 137 12.95 2.45 8.42
CA ASP A 137 13.84 1.47 7.79
C ASP A 137 13.84 1.56 6.26
N THR A 138 12.75 2.07 5.66
CA THR A 138 12.68 2.31 4.21
C THR A 138 13.79 3.26 3.75
N TYR A 139 14.00 4.35 4.47
CA TYR A 139 15.00 5.38 4.13
C TYR A 139 16.43 4.95 4.46
N LEU A 140 16.61 3.91 5.28
CA LEU A 140 17.92 3.29 5.52
C LEU A 140 18.28 2.28 4.43
N LYS A 141 17.28 1.69 3.76
CA LYS A 141 17.47 0.64 2.75
C LYS A 141 17.62 1.18 1.32
N PHE A 142 17.04 2.36 1.03
CA PHE A 142 16.99 2.93 -0.31
C PHE A 142 17.57 4.34 -0.35
N LYS A 143 18.29 4.66 -1.43
CA LYS A 143 18.92 5.97 -1.64
C LYS A 143 17.90 7.09 -1.85
N LYS A 144 16.79 6.74 -2.48
CA LYS A 144 15.71 7.66 -2.85
C LYS A 144 14.39 6.90 -2.90
N VAL A 145 13.30 7.55 -2.55
CA VAL A 145 11.95 6.99 -2.66
C VAL A 145 11.11 7.89 -3.57
N ILE A 146 10.50 7.30 -4.57
CA ILE A 146 9.60 7.97 -5.52
C ILE A 146 8.23 7.30 -5.44
N VAL A 147 7.20 8.09 -5.13
CA VAL A 147 5.83 7.60 -5.00
C VAL A 147 5.01 8.08 -6.19
N CYS A 148 4.44 7.16 -6.95
CA CYS A 148 3.55 7.44 -8.07
C CYS A 148 2.14 6.97 -7.75
N HIS A 149 1.15 7.85 -7.85
CA HIS A 149 -0.24 7.54 -7.55
C HIS A 149 -1.17 7.95 -8.69
N THR A 150 -1.75 6.97 -9.38
CA THR A 150 -2.72 7.21 -10.46
C THR A 150 -4.14 7.01 -9.96
N VAL A 151 -4.99 8.00 -10.19
CA VAL A 151 -6.41 7.96 -9.86
C VAL A 151 -7.26 8.46 -11.05
N ARG A 152 -8.59 8.35 -10.94
CA ARG A 152 -9.50 8.84 -11.97
C ARG A 152 -9.75 10.34 -11.84
N THR A 153 -9.99 10.80 -10.61
CA THR A 153 -10.34 12.18 -10.29
C THR A 153 -9.49 12.69 -9.13
N VAL A 154 -9.32 14.01 -9.02
CA VAL A 154 -8.51 14.65 -7.96
C VAL A 154 -8.99 14.26 -6.56
N LYS A 155 -10.31 14.10 -6.37
CA LYS A 155 -10.91 13.69 -5.08
C LYS A 155 -10.48 12.30 -4.62
N GLU A 156 -9.98 11.46 -5.55
CA GLU A 156 -9.50 10.11 -5.24
C GLU A 156 -8.01 10.09 -4.84
N LEU A 157 -7.30 11.23 -4.82
CA LEU A 157 -5.93 11.36 -4.34
C LEU A 157 -5.88 11.29 -2.81
N ALA A 158 -6.20 10.10 -2.26
CA ALA A 158 -6.04 9.87 -0.83
C ALA A 158 -4.57 10.08 -0.41
N TYR A 159 -4.38 10.65 0.78
CA TYR A 159 -3.06 10.95 1.35
C TYR A 159 -2.22 11.95 0.54
N TYR A 160 -2.83 12.76 -0.34
CA TYR A 160 -2.11 13.76 -1.12
C TYR A 160 -1.28 14.69 -0.23
N GLU A 161 -1.91 15.29 0.80
CA GLU A 161 -1.22 16.19 1.73
C GLU A 161 -0.06 15.51 2.48
N TYR A 162 -0.22 14.23 2.83
CA TYR A 162 0.83 13.45 3.49
C TYR A 162 2.07 13.32 2.59
N PHE A 163 1.88 12.87 1.35
CA PHE A 163 3.00 12.74 0.40
C PHE A 163 3.58 14.09 -0.02
N PHE A 164 2.73 15.12 -0.15
CA PHE A 164 3.19 16.47 -0.44
C PHE A 164 4.11 16.99 0.68
N ASN A 165 3.73 16.81 1.94
CA ASN A 165 4.56 17.21 3.09
C ASN A 165 5.88 16.45 3.13
N LEU A 166 5.90 15.15 2.85
CA LEU A 166 7.14 14.38 2.74
C LEU A 166 8.05 14.88 1.59
N THR A 167 7.46 15.32 0.49
CA THR A 167 8.20 15.91 -0.64
C THR A 167 8.82 17.24 -0.25
N MET A 168 8.07 18.10 0.45
CA MET A 168 8.57 19.39 0.94
C MET A 168 9.70 19.23 1.97
N GLN A 169 9.75 18.10 2.67
CA GLN A 169 10.80 17.73 3.61
C GLN A 169 11.94 16.92 2.95
N GLU A 170 11.90 16.76 1.63
CA GLU A 170 12.91 16.04 0.83
C GLU A 170 13.06 14.55 1.15
N PHE A 171 12.11 13.93 1.87
CA PHE A 171 12.14 12.50 2.13
C PHE A 171 11.81 11.66 0.89
N ILE A 172 10.91 12.16 0.03
CA ILE A 172 10.46 11.47 -1.18
C ILE A 172 10.30 12.45 -2.34
N GLN A 173 10.11 11.90 -3.55
CA GLN A 173 9.45 12.63 -4.65
C GLN A 173 8.05 12.03 -4.88
N TYR A 174 7.03 12.88 -5.02
CA TYR A 174 5.66 12.45 -5.25
C TYR A 174 5.16 12.85 -6.64
N TYR A 175 4.68 11.87 -7.40
CA TYR A 175 4.17 12.06 -8.76
C TYR A 175 2.72 11.56 -8.88
N PRO A 176 1.72 12.38 -8.51
CA PRO A 176 0.32 12.04 -8.70
C PRO A 176 -0.11 12.27 -10.14
N THR A 177 -0.88 11.33 -10.72
CA THR A 177 -1.51 11.47 -12.04
C THR A 177 -3.03 11.29 -11.96
N VAL A 178 -3.78 12.02 -12.80
CA VAL A 178 -5.24 11.96 -12.86
C VAL A 178 -5.68 11.70 -14.30
N THR A 179 -6.59 10.72 -14.49
CA THR A 179 -6.93 10.26 -15.83
C THR A 179 -8.19 10.85 -16.43
N ARG A 180 -9.12 11.39 -15.62
CA ARG A 180 -10.46 11.82 -16.08
C ARG A 180 -10.77 13.31 -15.84
N GLU A 181 -9.83 14.05 -15.32
CA GLU A 181 -9.95 15.50 -15.09
C GLU A 181 -8.72 16.22 -15.62
N ASP A 182 -8.82 17.54 -15.80
CA ASP A 182 -7.65 18.37 -16.04
C ASP A 182 -6.80 18.44 -14.77
N TRP A 183 -5.54 18.11 -14.93
CA TRP A 183 -4.56 18.04 -13.86
C TRP A 183 -3.16 18.26 -14.43
N ILE A 184 -2.23 18.72 -13.60
CA ILE A 184 -0.86 19.01 -14.01
C ILE A 184 -0.16 17.79 -14.63
N ASN A 185 -0.45 16.59 -14.12
CA ASN A 185 0.04 15.31 -14.68
C ASN A 185 -1.18 14.49 -15.13
N LYS A 186 -1.77 14.86 -16.27
CA LYS A 186 -2.94 14.16 -16.81
C LYS A 186 -2.52 12.93 -17.59
N GLY A 187 -3.07 11.78 -17.24
CA GLY A 187 -2.85 10.53 -17.94
C GLY A 187 -2.58 9.34 -17.04
N ARG A 188 -2.28 8.21 -17.64
CA ARG A 188 -1.89 6.99 -16.94
C ARG A 188 -0.39 7.03 -16.64
N ILE A 189 -0.01 6.55 -15.47
CA ILE A 189 1.41 6.46 -15.10
C ILE A 189 2.20 5.59 -16.09
N THR A 190 1.58 4.54 -16.65
CA THR A 190 2.21 3.68 -17.66
C THR A 190 2.58 4.45 -18.91
N ASP A 191 1.75 5.41 -19.34
CA ASP A 191 2.03 6.26 -20.50
C ASP A 191 3.15 7.26 -20.20
N HIS A 192 3.14 7.89 -19.01
CA HIS A 192 4.21 8.80 -18.58
C HIS A 192 5.57 8.10 -18.45
N ILE A 193 5.59 6.82 -18.07
CA ILE A 193 6.82 6.02 -18.06
C ILE A 193 7.29 5.72 -19.50
N LYS A 194 6.39 5.27 -20.37
CA LYS A 194 6.69 4.93 -21.78
C LYS A 194 7.21 6.13 -22.57
N THR A 195 6.63 7.31 -22.36
CA THR A 195 7.05 8.55 -23.03
C THR A 195 8.29 9.19 -22.41
N GLY A 196 8.69 8.78 -21.22
CA GLY A 196 9.77 9.40 -20.45
C GLY A 196 9.38 10.71 -19.75
N GLU A 197 8.12 11.13 -19.83
CA GLU A 197 7.64 12.38 -19.24
C GLU A 197 7.86 12.42 -17.72
N ILE A 198 7.63 11.32 -17.01
CA ILE A 198 7.85 11.24 -15.57
C ILE A 198 9.31 11.52 -15.18
N PHE A 199 10.26 10.97 -15.92
CA PHE A 199 11.68 11.14 -15.62
C PHE A 199 12.12 12.59 -15.83
N SER A 200 11.65 13.22 -16.91
CA SER A 200 11.88 14.63 -17.18
C SER A 200 11.31 15.54 -16.09
N ARG A 201 10.06 15.29 -15.66
CA ARG A 201 9.39 16.11 -14.63
C ARG A 201 9.97 15.94 -13.23
N LEU A 202 10.48 14.75 -12.92
CA LEU A 202 11.12 14.47 -11.62
C LEU A 202 12.62 14.76 -11.64
N GLU A 203 13.18 15.14 -12.79
CA GLU A 203 14.62 15.38 -12.99
C GLU A 203 15.47 14.16 -12.56
N VAL A 204 15.04 12.97 -12.97
CA VAL A 204 15.72 11.70 -12.69
C VAL A 204 16.01 10.95 -13.98
N PRO A 205 17.04 10.07 -14.01
CA PRO A 205 17.27 9.21 -15.16
C PRO A 205 16.13 8.19 -15.33
N PRO A 206 15.94 7.64 -16.55
CA PRO A 206 15.05 6.50 -16.76
C PRO A 206 15.41 5.32 -15.84
N MET A 207 14.38 4.60 -15.36
CA MET A 207 14.56 3.44 -14.48
C MET A 207 15.36 2.33 -15.15
N THR A 208 16.29 1.75 -14.40
CA THR A 208 17.06 0.56 -14.82
C THR A 208 17.07 -0.51 -13.72
N PRO A 209 17.14 -1.81 -14.08
CA PRO A 209 17.16 -2.88 -13.10
C PRO A 209 18.42 -2.91 -12.21
N GLU A 210 19.48 -2.18 -12.59
CA GLU A 210 20.72 -2.05 -11.82
C GLU A 210 20.59 -1.04 -10.69
N ASN A 211 19.89 0.09 -10.96
CA ASN A 211 19.86 1.25 -10.07
C ASN A 211 18.53 1.46 -9.35
N ASP A 212 17.49 0.72 -9.76
CA ASP A 212 16.14 0.95 -9.27
C ASP A 212 15.48 -0.34 -8.78
N SER A 213 14.55 -0.17 -7.83
CA SER A 213 13.66 -1.20 -7.32
C SER A 213 12.22 -0.72 -7.42
N VAL A 214 11.28 -1.59 -7.75
CA VAL A 214 9.87 -1.21 -8.01
C VAL A 214 8.91 -2.03 -7.17
N MET A 215 7.95 -1.36 -6.53
CA MET A 215 6.78 -1.98 -5.95
C MET A 215 5.53 -1.54 -6.72
N LEU A 216 4.70 -2.50 -7.12
CA LEU A 216 3.46 -2.25 -7.83
C LEU A 216 2.26 -2.66 -6.98
N CYS A 217 1.28 -1.77 -6.85
CA CYS A 217 0.00 -2.11 -6.24
C CYS A 217 -1.16 -1.44 -6.98
N GLY A 218 -2.02 -2.24 -7.59
CA GLY A 218 -3.13 -1.68 -8.34
C GLY A 218 -4.04 -2.73 -8.96
N SER A 219 -4.84 -2.31 -9.94
CA SER A 219 -5.74 -3.22 -10.64
C SER A 219 -4.99 -4.34 -11.37
N PRO A 220 -5.65 -5.48 -11.65
CA PRO A 220 -5.04 -6.57 -12.41
C PRO A 220 -4.47 -6.12 -13.76
N ASP A 221 -5.19 -5.27 -14.48
CA ASP A 221 -4.75 -4.77 -15.81
C ASP A 221 -3.51 -3.89 -15.68
N PHE A 222 -3.49 -2.98 -14.71
CA PHE A 222 -2.31 -2.15 -14.41
C PHE A 222 -1.09 -3.01 -14.07
N ASN A 223 -1.26 -3.98 -13.16
CA ASN A 223 -0.16 -4.86 -12.78
C ASN A 223 0.34 -5.68 -13.97
N THR A 224 -0.57 -6.21 -14.81
CA THR A 224 -0.19 -6.98 -16.00
C THR A 224 0.62 -6.13 -16.98
N GLU A 225 0.18 -4.90 -17.26
CA GLU A 225 0.87 -3.97 -18.15
C GLU A 225 2.27 -3.63 -17.58
N MET A 226 2.37 -3.23 -16.32
CA MET A 226 3.64 -2.85 -15.70
C MET A 226 4.61 -4.03 -15.60
N ILE A 227 4.14 -5.20 -15.18
CA ILE A 227 4.99 -6.41 -15.10
C ILE A 227 5.52 -6.80 -16.48
N GLY A 228 4.69 -6.69 -17.52
CA GLY A 228 5.13 -6.91 -18.90
C GLY A 228 6.29 -5.99 -19.27
N MET A 229 6.09 -4.67 -19.09
CA MET A 229 7.11 -3.65 -19.36
C MET A 229 8.41 -3.90 -18.58
N LEU A 230 8.32 -4.24 -17.30
CA LEU A 230 9.51 -4.51 -16.47
C LEU A 230 10.25 -5.74 -16.99
N LYS A 231 9.56 -6.86 -17.23
CA LYS A 231 10.18 -8.11 -17.70
C LYS A 231 10.83 -7.99 -19.06
N GLU A 232 10.19 -7.29 -20.00
CA GLU A 232 10.75 -7.00 -21.33
C GLU A 232 12.06 -6.21 -21.27
N ASN A 233 12.25 -5.44 -20.18
CA ASN A 233 13.48 -4.66 -19.94
C ASN A 233 14.41 -5.32 -18.91
N GLY A 234 14.34 -6.65 -18.72
CA GLY A 234 15.29 -7.44 -17.93
C GLY A 234 15.10 -7.40 -16.42
N TRP A 235 13.99 -6.86 -15.94
CA TRP A 235 13.68 -6.83 -14.52
C TRP A 235 13.26 -8.21 -13.98
N GLN A 236 13.69 -8.53 -12.76
CA GLN A 236 13.43 -9.81 -12.10
C GLN A 236 12.54 -9.63 -10.87
N GLY A 237 11.50 -10.46 -10.77
CA GLY A 237 10.63 -10.51 -9.59
C GLY A 237 11.40 -10.96 -8.35
N GLY A 238 11.12 -10.31 -7.22
CA GLY A 238 11.75 -10.60 -5.93
C GLY A 238 10.83 -11.38 -4.99
N SER A 239 11.45 -11.94 -3.97
CA SER A 239 10.83 -12.53 -2.79
C SER A 239 11.79 -12.40 -1.60
N VAL A 240 11.32 -12.69 -0.38
CA VAL A 240 12.18 -12.66 0.81
C VAL A 240 13.34 -13.66 0.71
N SER A 241 13.12 -14.81 0.05
CA SER A 241 14.15 -15.83 -0.16
C SER A 241 15.14 -15.51 -1.29
N GLN A 242 14.73 -14.67 -2.24
CA GLN A 242 15.54 -14.28 -3.38
C GLN A 242 15.19 -12.84 -3.78
N GLN A 243 16.05 -11.89 -3.41
CA GLN A 243 15.85 -10.49 -3.77
C GLN A 243 15.80 -10.28 -5.29
N GLY A 244 14.89 -9.44 -5.73
CA GLY A 244 14.77 -9.03 -7.13
C GLY A 244 14.76 -7.50 -7.28
N ASN A 245 14.32 -7.04 -8.45
CA ASN A 245 14.20 -5.60 -8.75
C ASN A 245 12.74 -5.13 -8.58
N PHE A 246 11.76 -6.04 -8.62
CA PHE A 246 10.37 -5.64 -8.42
C PHE A 246 9.56 -6.69 -7.66
N VAL A 247 8.55 -6.20 -6.95
CA VAL A 247 7.48 -6.99 -6.33
C VAL A 247 6.13 -6.34 -6.62
N TYR A 248 5.05 -7.10 -6.50
CA TYR A 248 3.71 -6.57 -6.76
C TYR A 248 2.63 -7.25 -5.94
N GLU A 249 1.54 -6.49 -5.71
CA GLU A 249 0.27 -7.02 -5.18
C GLU A 249 -0.90 -6.49 -5.99
N LYS A 250 -1.99 -7.25 -6.01
CA LYS A 250 -3.26 -6.79 -6.56
C LYS A 250 -3.97 -5.98 -5.48
N ALA A 251 -4.39 -4.75 -5.80
CA ALA A 251 -5.40 -4.08 -5.00
C ALA A 251 -6.69 -4.91 -5.10
N PHE A 252 -7.19 -5.38 -3.97
CA PHE A 252 -8.38 -6.20 -3.94
C PHE A 252 -9.59 -5.36 -4.34
N VAL A 253 -10.19 -5.71 -5.45
CA VAL A 253 -11.49 -5.20 -5.87
C VAL A 253 -12.44 -6.39 -5.74
N ASP A 254 -13.43 -6.26 -4.87
CA ASP A 254 -14.54 -7.23 -4.85
C ASP A 254 -15.20 -7.24 -6.23
N LYS A 255 -15.22 -8.42 -6.87
CA LYS A 255 -16.06 -8.67 -8.06
C LYS A 255 -17.44 -9.03 -7.62
#